data_38727cf6a89b29d3e6d947819d03965b
#
_entry.id   38727cf6a89b29d3e6d947819d03965b
#
_cell.length_a   1.000
_cell.length_b   1.000
_cell.length_c   1.000
_cell.angle_alpha   90.00
_cell.angle_beta   90.00
_cell.angle_gamma   90.00
#
_symmetry.space_group_name_H-M   'P 1'
#
loop_
_entity.id
_entity.type
_entity.pdbx_description
1 polymer ?
#
loop_
_entity_poly.entity_id
_entity_poly.type
_entity_poly.pdbx_seq_one_letter_code
_entity_poly.pdbx_strand_id
1 'polypeptide(L)'
;MGKMVDKLQLPNGLYARILQLLHDIKVEIDSFHPHDTGILRALLYEVLMLLNRAYRTSIPPETGKEPHKDISSFHLSRFFELVGEHFREQHSVQFYADKLCITPNYLNEILSSAININAKQYILNKVTDEAQRLLTYTDLPISEIASELHFSTVSYFVRSFRQCIGYTPLAYRKMEKP
;
A
#
# COMPACT_ATOMS: atom_id res chain seq x y z
N MET A 1 23.91 18.25 10.16
CA MET A 1 24.76 17.07 10.48
C MET A 1 23.89 16.08 11.22
N GLY A 2 23.35 15.09 10.54
CA GLY A 2 22.51 14.05 11.13
C GLY A 2 23.39 13.08 11.92
N LYS A 3 23.08 12.88 13.21
CA LYS A 3 23.67 11.80 13.98
C LYS A 3 23.15 10.48 13.40
N MET A 4 24.00 9.75 12.68
CA MET A 4 23.78 8.32 12.40
C MET A 4 23.68 7.59 13.74
N VAL A 5 22.59 6.87 13.94
CA VAL A 5 22.45 5.95 15.07
C VAL A 5 23.28 4.72 14.73
N ASP A 6 24.56 4.74 15.11
CA ASP A 6 25.55 3.74 14.66
C ASP A 6 25.44 2.36 15.33
N LYS A 7 24.63 2.17 16.37
CA LYS A 7 24.46 0.86 17.03
C LYS A 7 23.12 0.75 17.73
N LEU A 8 22.31 -0.20 17.29
CA LEU A 8 21.13 -0.64 18.02
C LEU A 8 21.59 -1.54 19.19
N GLN A 9 21.48 -1.07 20.42
CA GLN A 9 21.74 -1.90 21.60
C GLN A 9 20.54 -2.79 21.89
N LEU A 10 20.67 -4.06 21.57
CA LEU A 10 19.63 -5.06 21.85
C LEU A 10 19.80 -5.59 23.27
N PRO A 11 18.72 -5.71 24.07
CA PRO A 11 18.75 -6.47 25.31
C PRO A 11 19.23 -7.93 25.07
N ASN A 12 20.05 -8.47 25.96
CA ASN A 12 20.70 -9.78 25.76
C ASN A 12 19.73 -10.90 25.39
N GLY A 13 18.54 -10.93 25.99
CA GLY A 13 17.52 -11.94 25.66
C GLY A 13 16.92 -11.77 24.26
N LEU A 14 16.76 -10.55 23.78
CA LEU A 14 16.25 -10.26 22.45
C LEU A 14 17.28 -10.58 21.36
N TYR A 15 18.55 -10.29 21.63
CA TYR A 15 19.66 -10.66 20.74
C TYR A 15 19.72 -12.19 20.52
N ALA A 16 19.66 -12.95 21.61
CA ALA A 16 19.67 -14.42 21.53
C ALA A 16 18.47 -14.96 20.74
N ARG A 17 17.28 -14.39 20.92
CA ARG A 17 16.07 -14.79 20.17
C ARG A 17 16.21 -14.49 18.67
N ILE A 18 16.73 -13.33 18.29
CA ILE A 18 16.96 -12.97 16.89
C ILE A 18 17.98 -13.92 16.25
N LEU A 19 19.07 -14.24 16.93
CA LEU A 19 20.05 -15.21 16.42
C LEU A 19 19.45 -16.59 16.18
N GLN A 20 18.58 -17.05 17.11
CA GLN A 20 17.87 -18.33 16.95
C GLN A 20 16.99 -18.30 15.70
N LEU A 21 16.19 -17.24 15.52
CA LEU A 21 15.32 -17.10 14.35
C LEU A 21 16.11 -17.03 13.04
N LEU A 22 17.25 -16.35 13.02
CA LEU A 22 18.12 -16.33 11.84
C LEU A 22 18.71 -17.70 11.53
N HIS A 23 19.03 -18.50 12.56
CA HIS A 23 19.43 -19.88 12.40
C HIS A 23 18.29 -20.72 11.83
N ASP A 24 17.07 -20.60 12.37
CA ASP A 24 15.90 -21.31 11.91
C ASP A 24 15.56 -20.96 10.44
N ILE A 25 15.69 -19.68 10.06
CA ILE A 25 15.56 -19.23 8.66
C ILE A 25 16.61 -19.91 7.76
N LYS A 26 17.86 -20.01 8.23
CA LYS A 26 18.91 -20.68 7.47
C LYS A 26 18.60 -22.17 7.26
N VAL A 27 18.20 -22.86 8.32
CA VAL A 27 17.80 -24.27 8.25
C VAL A 27 16.65 -24.46 7.26
N GLU A 28 15.65 -23.56 7.30
CA GLU A 28 14.50 -23.62 6.39
C GLU A 28 14.91 -23.36 4.93
N ILE A 29 15.85 -22.45 4.68
CA ILE A 29 16.40 -22.20 3.34
C ILE A 29 17.17 -23.43 2.84
N ASP A 30 17.98 -24.06 3.68
CA ASP A 30 18.80 -25.22 3.31
C ASP A 30 17.92 -26.47 3.04
N SER A 31 16.73 -26.56 3.68
CA SER A 31 15.73 -27.61 3.48
C SER A 31 14.63 -27.25 2.48
N PHE A 32 14.75 -26.16 1.75
CA PHE A 32 13.71 -25.50 0.97
C PHE A 32 12.99 -26.41 -0.03
N HIS A 33 11.67 -26.50 0.13
CA HIS A 33 10.75 -27.09 -0.83
C HIS A 33 9.98 -25.97 -1.54
N PRO A 34 9.95 -25.90 -2.89
CA PRO A 34 9.45 -24.74 -3.65
C PRO A 34 8.01 -24.29 -3.35
N HIS A 35 7.23 -25.10 -2.66
CA HIS A 35 5.82 -24.83 -2.36
C HIS A 35 5.53 -24.37 -0.94
N ASP A 36 6.51 -24.38 -0.04
CA ASP A 36 6.30 -24.05 1.37
C ASP A 36 7.06 -22.77 1.80
N THR A 37 6.54 -21.62 1.38
CA THR A 37 7.09 -20.31 1.76
C THR A 37 6.47 -19.77 3.07
N GLY A 38 5.50 -20.47 3.66
CA GLY A 38 4.74 -20.00 4.82
C GLY A 38 5.60 -19.86 6.07
N ILE A 39 6.43 -20.87 6.37
CA ILE A 39 7.32 -20.89 7.54
C ILE A 39 8.36 -19.77 7.43
N LEU A 40 8.98 -19.63 6.27
CA LEU A 40 9.98 -18.59 6.01
C LEU A 40 9.41 -17.18 6.21
N ARG A 41 8.20 -16.93 5.73
CA ARG A 41 7.48 -15.66 5.93
C ARG A 41 7.19 -15.41 7.41
N ALA A 42 6.76 -16.42 8.15
CA ALA A 42 6.46 -16.31 9.58
C ALA A 42 7.72 -15.97 10.39
N LEU A 43 8.82 -16.66 10.15
CA LEU A 43 10.10 -16.40 10.80
C LEU A 43 10.65 -15.00 10.48
N LEU A 44 10.62 -14.59 9.23
CA LEU A 44 11.00 -13.23 8.82
C LEU A 44 10.13 -12.17 9.48
N TYR A 45 8.81 -12.40 9.54
CA TYR A 45 7.88 -11.51 10.20
C TYR A 45 8.20 -11.35 11.69
N GLU A 46 8.48 -12.47 12.39
CA GLU A 46 8.87 -12.45 13.82
C GLU A 46 10.17 -11.63 14.02
N VAL A 47 11.18 -11.84 13.19
CA VAL A 47 12.44 -11.05 13.24
C VAL A 47 12.16 -9.56 13.07
N LEU A 48 11.37 -9.18 12.06
CA LEU A 48 11.03 -7.79 11.81
C LEU A 48 10.25 -7.15 12.98
N MET A 49 9.32 -7.89 13.57
CA MET A 49 8.56 -7.41 14.74
C MET A 49 9.44 -7.23 15.97
N LEU A 50 10.39 -8.14 16.22
CA LEU A 50 11.33 -8.03 17.33
C LEU A 50 12.31 -6.87 17.13
N LEU A 51 12.82 -6.67 15.92
CA LEU A 51 13.68 -5.52 15.59
C LEU A 51 12.93 -4.19 15.71
N ASN A 52 11.70 -4.12 15.23
CA ASN A 52 10.84 -2.94 15.38
C ASN A 52 10.58 -2.63 16.86
N ARG A 53 10.28 -3.66 17.67
CA ARG A 53 10.14 -3.51 19.14
C ARG A 53 11.42 -2.95 19.77
N ALA A 54 12.59 -3.49 19.41
CA ALA A 54 13.87 -3.02 19.92
C ALA A 54 14.16 -1.56 19.53
N TYR A 55 13.93 -1.23 18.27
CA TYR A 55 14.09 0.12 17.77
C TYR A 55 13.21 1.13 18.55
N ARG A 56 11.94 0.78 18.77
CA ARG A 56 11.00 1.60 19.55
C ARG A 56 11.43 1.81 21.01
N THR A 57 12.07 0.82 21.63
CA THR A 57 12.56 0.93 23.02
C THR A 57 13.89 1.66 23.13
N SER A 58 14.66 1.77 22.02
CA SER A 58 15.96 2.42 21.98
C SER A 58 15.88 3.93 21.68
N ILE A 59 14.71 4.44 21.25
CA ILE A 59 14.49 5.86 21.00
C ILE A 59 14.09 6.54 22.31
N PRO A 60 14.86 7.54 22.80
CA PRO A 60 14.47 8.32 23.97
C PRO A 60 13.11 9.01 23.76
N PRO A 61 12.27 9.16 24.79
CA PRO A 61 10.93 9.75 24.66
C PRO A 61 10.91 11.24 24.28
N GLU A 62 12.07 11.85 24.10
CA GLU A 62 12.20 13.30 23.84
C GLU A 62 11.86 13.75 22.41
N THR A 63 11.61 12.86 21.46
CA THR A 63 11.33 13.27 20.06
C THR A 63 9.85 13.40 19.71
N GLY A 64 8.93 13.28 20.67
CA GLY A 64 7.48 13.55 20.47
C GLY A 64 6.81 12.83 19.28
N LYS A 65 7.50 11.87 18.65
CA LYS A 65 6.95 11.05 17.57
C LYS A 65 6.31 9.80 18.15
N GLU A 66 5.00 9.77 18.14
CA GLU A 66 4.25 8.58 18.54
C GLU A 66 4.69 7.35 17.73
N PRO A 67 4.88 6.19 18.39
CA PRO A 67 5.30 4.93 17.71
C PRO A 67 4.34 4.47 16.62
N HIS A 68 3.08 4.91 16.65
CA HIS A 68 2.10 4.67 15.61
C HIS A 68 2.44 5.33 14.26
N LYS A 69 3.23 6.41 14.28
CA LYS A 69 3.53 7.18 13.07
C LYS A 69 4.46 6.44 12.12
N ASP A 70 5.38 5.63 12.62
CA ASP A 70 6.32 4.87 11.79
C ASP A 70 5.64 3.67 11.11
N ILE A 71 4.79 2.95 11.84
CA ILE A 71 4.00 1.82 11.30
C ILE A 71 2.97 2.34 10.30
N SER A 72 2.29 3.44 10.63
CA SER A 72 1.34 4.07 9.72
C SER A 72 2.01 4.55 8.43
N SER A 73 3.20 5.15 8.53
CA SER A 73 3.99 5.60 7.39
C SER A 73 4.42 4.43 6.49
N PHE A 74 4.80 3.28 7.08
CA PHE A 74 5.11 2.07 6.35
C PHE A 74 3.88 1.54 5.58
N HIS A 75 2.73 1.43 6.24
CA HIS A 75 1.49 0.98 5.58
C HIS A 75 1.05 1.94 4.48
N LEU A 76 1.20 3.26 4.68
CA LEU A 76 0.89 4.25 3.66
C LEU A 76 1.79 4.11 2.43
N SER A 77 3.11 4.03 2.62
CA SER A 77 4.05 3.86 1.50
C SER A 77 3.72 2.58 0.72
N ARG A 78 3.49 1.48 1.42
CA ARG A 78 3.16 0.21 0.79
C ARG A 78 1.78 0.23 0.10
N PHE A 79 0.80 0.94 0.67
CA PHE A 79 -0.48 1.15 0.01
C PHE A 79 -0.34 1.90 -1.31
N PHE A 80 0.44 2.98 -1.34
CA PHE A 80 0.65 3.75 -2.56
C PHE A 80 1.36 2.94 -3.65
N GLU A 81 2.33 2.11 -3.29
CA GLU A 81 2.97 1.17 -4.21
C GLU A 81 1.97 0.17 -4.79
N LEU A 82 1.20 -0.51 -3.91
CA LEU A 82 0.20 -1.49 -4.32
C LEU A 82 -0.89 -0.87 -5.21
N VAL A 83 -1.33 0.36 -4.91
CA VAL A 83 -2.26 1.07 -5.78
C VAL A 83 -1.62 1.35 -7.13
N GLY A 84 -0.35 1.81 -7.17
CA GLY A 84 0.39 2.02 -8.41
C GLY A 84 0.46 0.77 -9.29
N GLU A 85 0.59 -0.41 -8.69
CA GLU A 85 0.68 -1.70 -9.38
C GLU A 85 -0.67 -2.23 -9.85
N HIS A 86 -1.75 -2.04 -9.07
CA HIS A 86 -3.01 -2.77 -9.25
C HIS A 86 -4.24 -1.89 -9.52
N PHE A 87 -4.14 -0.56 -9.53
CA PHE A 87 -5.32 0.33 -9.60
C PHE A 87 -6.21 0.11 -10.82
N ARG A 88 -5.66 -0.37 -11.94
CA ARG A 88 -6.46 -0.63 -13.14
C ARG A 88 -7.43 -1.78 -12.96
N GLU A 89 -7.04 -2.81 -12.21
CA GLU A 89 -7.78 -4.06 -12.05
C GLU A 89 -8.54 -4.13 -10.72
N GLN A 90 -8.01 -3.49 -9.68
CA GLN A 90 -8.50 -3.63 -8.31
C GLN A 90 -8.96 -2.28 -7.73
N HIS A 91 -10.27 -2.13 -7.59
CA HIS A 91 -10.89 -0.92 -7.05
C HIS A 91 -11.36 -1.07 -5.61
N SER A 92 -11.28 -2.29 -5.04
CA SER A 92 -11.76 -2.60 -3.70
C SER A 92 -10.75 -2.22 -2.63
N VAL A 93 -11.16 -1.44 -1.64
CA VAL A 93 -10.34 -1.14 -0.45
C VAL A 93 -9.95 -2.42 0.29
N GLN A 94 -10.84 -3.42 0.32
CA GLN A 94 -10.60 -4.70 0.97
C GLN A 94 -9.36 -5.40 0.39
N PHE A 95 -9.21 -5.44 -0.95
CA PHE A 95 -8.04 -6.03 -1.60
C PHE A 95 -6.72 -5.47 -1.07
N TYR A 96 -6.61 -4.15 -0.95
CA TYR A 96 -5.39 -3.50 -0.47
C TYR A 96 -5.17 -3.71 1.03
N ALA A 97 -6.24 -3.68 1.82
CA ALA A 97 -6.17 -3.93 3.25
C ALA A 97 -5.71 -5.38 3.53
N ASP A 98 -6.20 -6.36 2.78
CA ASP A 98 -5.79 -7.78 2.88
C ASP A 98 -4.30 -7.94 2.50
N LYS A 99 -3.85 -7.29 1.42
CA LYS A 99 -2.44 -7.30 1.01
C LYS A 99 -1.50 -6.68 2.06
N LEU A 100 -2.00 -5.73 2.83
CA LEU A 100 -1.26 -5.06 3.91
C LEU A 100 -1.42 -5.77 5.26
N CYS A 101 -2.23 -6.83 5.35
CA CYS A 101 -2.58 -7.52 6.60
C CYS A 101 -3.17 -6.58 7.67
N ILE A 102 -3.97 -5.60 7.25
CA ILE A 102 -4.66 -4.64 8.13
C ILE A 102 -6.16 -4.58 7.81
N THR A 103 -6.92 -3.93 8.67
CA THR A 103 -8.34 -3.72 8.41
C THR A 103 -8.59 -2.53 7.47
N PRO A 104 -9.66 -2.55 6.64
CA PRO A 104 -10.06 -1.40 5.83
C PRO A 104 -10.30 -0.13 6.64
N ASN A 105 -10.81 -0.26 7.87
CA ASN A 105 -11.03 0.88 8.77
C ASN A 105 -9.71 1.53 9.18
N TYR A 106 -8.72 0.73 9.58
CA TYR A 106 -7.39 1.24 9.91
C TYR A 106 -6.70 1.87 8.70
N LEU A 107 -6.82 1.26 7.51
CA LEU A 107 -6.30 1.85 6.27
C LEU A 107 -6.93 3.23 5.99
N ASN A 108 -8.25 3.37 6.17
CA ASN A 108 -8.93 4.66 6.00
C ASN A 108 -8.49 5.68 7.05
N GLU A 109 -8.31 5.27 8.30
CA GLU A 109 -7.85 6.13 9.39
C GLU A 109 -6.47 6.74 9.09
N ILE A 110 -5.48 5.89 8.74
CA ILE A 110 -4.12 6.37 8.45
C ILE A 110 -4.08 7.25 7.19
N LEU A 111 -4.86 6.95 6.15
CA LEU A 111 -4.96 7.79 4.95
C LEU A 111 -5.63 9.13 5.24
N SER A 112 -6.76 9.13 5.97
CA SER A 112 -7.45 10.36 6.33
C SER A 112 -6.57 11.27 7.20
N SER A 113 -5.78 10.69 8.11
CA SER A 113 -4.84 11.45 8.95
C SER A 113 -3.66 12.02 8.16
N ALA A 114 -3.19 11.31 7.12
CA ALA A 114 -2.01 11.71 6.36
C ALA A 114 -2.32 12.67 5.21
N ILE A 115 -3.40 12.44 4.46
CA ILE A 115 -3.72 13.16 3.21
C ILE A 115 -5.18 13.62 3.13
N ASN A 116 -5.95 13.49 4.22
CA ASN A 116 -7.34 13.94 4.35
C ASN A 116 -8.32 13.38 3.30
N ILE A 117 -8.03 12.19 2.75
CA ILE A 117 -8.94 11.43 1.90
C ILE A 117 -8.97 9.96 2.33
N ASN A 118 -10.06 9.25 2.03
CA ASN A 118 -10.14 7.82 2.30
C ASN A 118 -9.53 6.96 1.17
N ALA A 119 -9.28 5.68 1.45
CA ALA A 119 -8.66 4.75 0.51
C ALA A 119 -9.47 4.61 -0.79
N LYS A 120 -10.80 4.55 -0.71
CA LYS A 120 -11.68 4.47 -1.88
C LYS A 120 -11.52 5.67 -2.80
N GLN A 121 -11.48 6.87 -2.22
CA GLN A 121 -11.29 8.09 -3.00
C GLN A 121 -9.91 8.15 -3.65
N TYR A 122 -8.85 7.75 -2.92
CA TYR A 122 -7.50 7.70 -3.47
C TYR A 122 -7.41 6.75 -4.68
N ILE A 123 -7.93 5.51 -4.53
CA ILE A 123 -7.95 4.53 -5.63
C ILE A 123 -8.73 5.09 -6.82
N LEU A 124 -9.94 5.63 -6.57
CA LEU A 124 -10.78 6.17 -7.62
C LEU A 124 -10.13 7.36 -8.35
N ASN A 125 -9.41 8.22 -7.64
CA ASN A 125 -8.65 9.31 -8.26
C ASN A 125 -7.59 8.76 -9.21
N LYS A 126 -6.82 7.74 -8.80
CA LYS A 126 -5.81 7.10 -9.66
C LYS A 126 -6.40 6.48 -10.92
N VAL A 127 -7.53 5.78 -10.78
CA VAL A 127 -8.26 5.21 -11.94
C VAL A 127 -8.77 6.33 -12.86
N THR A 128 -9.24 7.44 -12.27
CA THR A 128 -9.74 8.58 -13.03
C THR A 128 -8.63 9.32 -13.78
N ASP A 129 -7.45 9.49 -13.16
CA ASP A 129 -6.26 10.07 -13.82
C ASP A 129 -5.88 9.25 -15.07
N GLU A 130 -5.90 7.92 -14.96
CA GLU A 130 -5.63 7.05 -16.11
C GLU A 130 -6.75 7.12 -17.17
N ALA A 131 -8.01 7.19 -16.74
CA ALA A 131 -9.12 7.40 -17.65
C ALA A 131 -8.97 8.71 -18.44
N GLN A 132 -8.58 9.80 -17.79
CA GLN A 132 -8.29 11.08 -18.46
C GLN A 132 -7.17 10.92 -19.49
N ARG A 133 -6.08 10.23 -19.13
CA ARG A 133 -4.97 9.94 -20.04
C ARG A 133 -5.44 9.18 -21.29
N LEU A 134 -6.21 8.12 -21.11
CA LEU A 134 -6.75 7.34 -22.22
C LEU A 134 -7.73 8.15 -23.09
N LEU A 135 -8.56 8.98 -22.45
CA LEU A 135 -9.50 9.86 -23.19
C LEU A 135 -8.79 10.90 -24.03
N THR A 136 -7.68 11.45 -23.55
CA THR A 136 -6.90 12.50 -24.22
C THR A 136 -6.01 11.94 -25.33
N TYR A 137 -5.30 10.83 -25.04
CA TYR A 137 -4.22 10.35 -25.92
C TYR A 137 -4.61 9.15 -26.81
N THR A 138 -5.83 8.63 -26.68
CA THR A 138 -6.30 7.51 -27.52
C THR A 138 -7.68 7.81 -28.14
N ASP A 139 -8.03 7.05 -29.18
CA ASP A 139 -9.37 7.09 -29.80
C ASP A 139 -10.26 5.92 -29.31
N LEU A 140 -9.85 5.23 -28.24
CA LEU A 140 -10.60 4.10 -27.70
C LEU A 140 -12.05 4.50 -27.38
N PRO A 141 -13.05 3.70 -27.77
CA PRO A 141 -14.43 3.89 -27.35
C PRO A 141 -14.55 3.95 -25.81
N ILE A 142 -15.53 4.70 -25.31
CA ILE A 142 -15.77 4.81 -23.86
C ILE A 142 -16.00 3.44 -23.21
N SER A 143 -16.61 2.51 -23.94
CA SER A 143 -16.82 1.12 -23.51
C SER A 143 -15.52 0.35 -23.34
N GLU A 144 -14.57 0.53 -24.25
CA GLU A 144 -13.25 -0.11 -24.17
C GLU A 144 -12.43 0.45 -23.02
N ILE A 145 -12.43 1.78 -22.81
CA ILE A 145 -11.77 2.39 -21.66
C ILE A 145 -12.36 1.85 -20.35
N ALA A 146 -13.69 1.74 -20.24
CA ALA A 146 -14.33 1.16 -19.07
C ALA A 146 -13.91 -0.30 -18.85
N SER A 147 -13.76 -1.08 -19.92
CA SER A 147 -13.30 -2.47 -19.85
C SER A 147 -11.82 -2.57 -19.48
N GLU A 148 -10.96 -1.74 -20.07
CA GLU A 148 -9.52 -1.69 -19.76
C GLU A 148 -9.24 -1.30 -18.31
N LEU A 149 -10.08 -0.43 -17.76
CA LEU A 149 -10.03 -0.05 -16.34
C LEU A 149 -10.90 -0.96 -15.44
N HIS A 150 -11.29 -2.12 -15.89
CA HIS A 150 -12.02 -3.16 -15.14
C HIS A 150 -13.28 -2.68 -14.42
N PHE A 151 -14.00 -1.71 -14.98
CA PHE A 151 -15.32 -1.35 -14.47
C PHE A 151 -16.36 -2.41 -14.85
N SER A 152 -17.19 -2.78 -13.89
CA SER A 152 -18.24 -3.78 -14.09
C SER A 152 -19.26 -3.40 -15.16
N THR A 153 -19.50 -2.11 -15.36
CA THR A 153 -20.38 -1.57 -16.42
C THR A 153 -19.89 -0.20 -16.90
N VAL A 154 -20.15 0.12 -18.17
CA VAL A 154 -19.90 1.45 -18.73
C VAL A 154 -20.66 2.54 -17.97
N SER A 155 -21.88 2.27 -17.56
CA SER A 155 -22.70 3.22 -16.77
C SER A 155 -22.09 3.55 -15.42
N TYR A 156 -21.47 2.56 -14.76
CA TYR A 156 -20.76 2.79 -13.49
C TYR A 156 -19.49 3.60 -13.71
N PHE A 157 -18.72 3.31 -14.76
CA PHE A 157 -17.57 4.12 -15.17
C PHE A 157 -17.96 5.58 -15.40
N VAL A 158 -18.96 5.85 -16.26
CA VAL A 158 -19.40 7.20 -16.59
C VAL A 158 -19.83 7.98 -15.34
N ARG A 159 -20.54 7.33 -14.42
CA ARG A 159 -20.98 7.95 -13.15
C ARG A 159 -19.79 8.27 -12.25
N SER A 160 -18.88 7.32 -12.06
CA SER A 160 -17.70 7.48 -11.21
C SER A 160 -16.77 8.57 -11.75
N PHE A 161 -16.51 8.58 -13.05
CA PHE A 161 -15.72 9.62 -13.71
C PHE A 161 -16.34 11.00 -13.55
N ARG A 162 -17.66 11.11 -13.80
CA ARG A 162 -18.38 12.38 -13.61
C ARG A 162 -18.34 12.87 -12.17
N GLN A 163 -18.42 11.96 -11.21
CA GLN A 163 -18.34 12.31 -9.78
C GLN A 163 -16.98 12.91 -9.42
N CYS A 164 -15.88 12.43 -10.02
CA CYS A 164 -14.54 12.93 -9.76
C CYS A 164 -14.21 14.20 -10.54
N ILE A 165 -14.60 14.29 -11.81
CA ILE A 165 -14.17 15.34 -12.75
C ILE A 165 -15.25 16.40 -12.96
N GLY A 166 -16.52 16.12 -12.69
CA GLY A 166 -17.64 17.00 -12.95
C GLY A 166 -18.26 16.86 -14.34
N TYR A 167 -17.55 16.27 -15.30
CA TYR A 167 -17.98 16.05 -16.69
C TYR A 167 -18.07 14.58 -17.02
N THR A 168 -18.90 14.24 -18.01
CA THR A 168 -18.93 12.86 -18.53
C THR A 168 -17.64 12.59 -19.35
N PRO A 169 -17.18 11.31 -19.47
CA PRO A 169 -16.01 10.99 -20.29
C PRO A 169 -16.09 11.49 -21.72
N LEU A 170 -17.28 11.45 -22.33
CA LEU A 170 -17.48 11.95 -23.70
C LEU A 170 -17.37 13.47 -23.78
N ALA A 171 -17.92 14.19 -22.80
CA ALA A 171 -17.80 15.65 -22.73
C ALA A 171 -16.34 16.06 -22.50
N TYR A 172 -15.65 15.37 -21.57
CA TYR A 172 -14.23 15.59 -21.30
C TYR A 172 -13.38 15.41 -22.56
N ARG A 173 -13.58 14.30 -23.29
CA ARG A 173 -12.85 14.06 -24.56
C ARG A 173 -13.04 15.20 -25.59
N LYS A 174 -14.26 15.71 -25.73
CA LYS A 174 -14.53 16.83 -26.66
C LYS A 174 -13.88 18.15 -26.25
N MET A 175 -13.60 18.33 -24.96
CA MET A 175 -12.91 19.51 -24.46
C MET A 175 -11.39 19.43 -24.66
N GLU A 176 -10.82 18.24 -24.49
CA GLU A 176 -9.39 18.00 -24.58
C GLU A 176 -8.89 17.72 -26.00
N LYS A 177 -9.77 17.25 -26.89
CA LYS A 177 -9.49 17.06 -28.33
C LYS A 177 -10.33 18.05 -29.13
N PRO A 178 -9.76 19.20 -29.47
CA PRO A 178 -10.43 20.19 -30.34
C PRO A 178 -10.68 19.67 -31.76
#